data_7f6d44085213c80cedf92398ff8cd9d9
#
_entry.id   7f6d44085213c80cedf92398ff8cd9d9
#
_cell.length_a   1.000
_cell.length_b   1.000
_cell.length_c   1.000
_cell.angle_alpha   90.00
_cell.angle_beta   90.00
_cell.angle_gamma   90.00
#
_symmetry.space_group_name_H-M   'P 1'
#
loop_
_entity.id
_entity.type
_entity.pdbx_description
1 polymer ?
#
loop_
_entity_poly.entity_id
_entity_poly.type
_entity_poly.pdbx_seq_one_letter_code
_entity_poly.pdbx_strand_id
1 'polypeptide(L)'
;VAGDLVAVDFAKRAEIDAEPLGAQEINLEIRELMRQGYGTIAVRNPGAKHGVGVGILNRLQLHIEGSLGYFGIGLIDGPNVRIRGRVGWSCAENMMAGTVIIEKNAGSTFGAAMRGGDLVCRGDVGARMGIDMKGGTVIAGGRAGAFCGFMMQRGRMVILGDAGVNLGDSMY
;
A
#
# COMPACT_ATOMS: atom_id res chain seq x y z
N VAL A 1 -21.38 -0.68 1.87
CA VAL A 1 -21.96 0.66 1.76
C VAL A 1 -20.88 1.53 1.16
N ALA A 2 -20.98 1.81 -0.13
CA ALA A 2 -20.13 2.82 -0.75
C ALA A 2 -20.56 4.17 -0.10
N GLY A 3 -19.73 4.66 0.80
CA GLY A 3 -19.88 6.05 1.24
C GLY A 3 -19.71 6.96 0.03
N ASP A 4 -20.41 8.06 -0.03
CA ASP A 4 -20.27 9.03 -1.10
C ASP A 4 -18.80 9.44 -1.23
N LEU A 5 -18.24 9.31 -2.43
CA LEU A 5 -16.88 9.74 -2.71
C LEU A 5 -16.79 11.25 -2.51
N VAL A 6 -15.78 11.68 -1.78
CA VAL A 6 -15.51 13.11 -1.59
C VAL A 6 -14.85 13.66 -2.85
N ALA A 7 -15.36 14.77 -3.36
CA ALA A 7 -14.74 15.47 -4.48
C ALA A 7 -13.42 16.13 -4.01
N VAL A 8 -12.32 15.78 -4.64
CA VAL A 8 -11.00 16.34 -4.34
C VAL A 8 -10.38 16.95 -5.60
N ASP A 9 -9.59 18.00 -5.41
CA ASP A 9 -8.80 18.65 -6.44
C ASP A 9 -7.32 18.26 -6.28
N PHE A 10 -6.75 17.56 -7.26
CA PHE A 10 -5.34 17.15 -7.24
C PHE A 10 -4.34 18.32 -7.31
N ALA A 11 -4.79 19.49 -7.76
CA ALA A 11 -3.97 20.70 -7.72
C ALA A 11 -3.89 21.29 -6.30
N LYS A 12 -4.89 21.01 -5.47
CA LYS A 12 -4.95 21.46 -4.07
C LYS A 12 -4.10 20.55 -3.20
N ARG A 13 -3.03 21.10 -2.63
CA ARG A 13 -1.99 20.36 -1.92
C ARG A 13 -1.94 20.71 -0.45
N ALA A 14 -1.68 19.72 0.40
CA ALA A 14 -1.44 19.88 1.83
C ALA A 14 -0.29 19.00 2.30
N GLU A 15 0.30 19.36 3.43
CA GLU A 15 1.35 18.57 4.11
C GLU A 15 0.93 18.30 5.55
N ILE A 16 1.27 17.10 6.03
CA ILE A 16 1.12 16.68 7.42
C ILE A 16 2.51 16.39 7.96
N ASP A 17 2.91 17.04 9.03
CA ASP A 17 4.09 16.62 9.80
C ASP A 17 3.66 15.53 10.79
N ALA A 18 4.07 14.30 10.51
CA ALA A 18 3.69 13.14 11.29
C ALA A 18 4.57 12.91 12.52
N GLU A 19 5.64 13.68 12.72
CA GLU A 19 6.56 13.45 13.83
C GLU A 19 5.86 13.45 15.19
N PRO A 20 5.05 14.47 15.55
CA PRO A 20 4.36 14.51 16.85
C PRO A 20 3.09 13.65 16.92
N LEU A 21 2.62 13.10 15.79
CA LEU A 21 1.30 12.47 15.68
C LEU A 21 1.37 10.95 15.83
N GLY A 22 0.35 10.35 16.43
CA GLY A 22 0.08 8.92 16.35
C GLY A 22 -0.55 8.53 14.99
N ALA A 23 -0.57 7.23 14.68
CA ALA A 23 -1.12 6.76 13.40
C ALA A 23 -2.61 7.12 13.23
N GLN A 24 -3.39 7.05 14.31
CA GLN A 24 -4.80 7.42 14.28
C GLN A 24 -4.99 8.90 13.95
N GLU A 25 -4.19 9.77 14.54
CA GLU A 25 -4.22 11.21 14.30
C GLU A 25 -3.85 11.53 12.84
N ILE A 26 -2.81 10.89 12.31
CA ILE A 26 -2.42 11.03 10.90
C ILE A 26 -3.58 10.63 9.98
N ASN A 27 -4.22 9.49 10.25
CA ASN A 27 -5.35 9.01 9.44
C ASN A 27 -6.56 9.94 9.50
N LEU A 28 -6.85 10.50 10.67
CA LEU A 28 -7.93 11.50 10.83
C LEU A 28 -7.61 12.78 10.05
N GLU A 29 -6.38 13.24 10.11
CA GLU A 29 -5.95 14.45 9.40
C GLU A 29 -6.01 14.27 7.87
N ILE A 30 -5.58 13.12 7.35
CA ILE A 30 -5.75 12.78 5.93
C ILE A 30 -7.23 12.87 5.53
N ARG A 31 -8.14 12.28 6.32
CA ARG A 31 -9.57 12.30 6.05
C ARG A 31 -10.16 13.71 6.08
N GLU A 32 -9.75 14.52 7.04
CA GLU A 32 -10.22 15.89 7.16
C GLU A 32 -9.75 16.75 5.97
N LEU A 33 -8.51 16.63 5.57
CA LEU A 33 -7.98 17.32 4.39
C LEU A 33 -8.73 16.90 3.11
N MET A 34 -9.06 15.61 2.96
CA MET A 34 -9.90 15.14 1.85
C MET A 34 -11.28 15.81 1.87
N ARG A 35 -11.93 15.90 3.03
CA ARG A 35 -13.23 16.58 3.16
C ARG A 35 -13.15 18.06 2.76
N GLN A 36 -12.02 18.70 2.99
CA GLN A 36 -11.75 20.07 2.56
C GLN A 36 -11.37 20.19 1.08
N GLY A 37 -11.38 19.08 0.34
CA GLY A 37 -11.12 19.02 -1.09
C GLY A 37 -9.66 18.92 -1.49
N TYR A 38 -8.73 18.69 -0.56
CA TYR A 38 -7.32 18.44 -0.90
C TYR A 38 -7.16 17.09 -1.58
N GLY A 39 -6.64 17.09 -2.79
CA GLY A 39 -6.43 15.88 -3.59
C GLY A 39 -5.01 15.37 -3.62
N THR A 40 -4.04 16.16 -3.15
CA THR A 40 -2.64 15.77 -3.01
C THR A 40 -2.17 16.06 -1.60
N ILE A 41 -1.78 15.01 -0.87
CA ILE A 41 -1.35 15.11 0.53
C ILE A 41 0.03 14.48 0.67
N ALA A 42 0.96 15.21 1.27
CA ALA A 42 2.27 14.71 1.66
C ALA A 42 2.32 14.48 3.17
N VAL A 43 2.77 13.30 3.59
CA VAL A 43 3.02 12.97 5.00
C VAL A 43 4.52 12.93 5.22
N ARG A 44 5.03 13.86 5.98
CA ARG A 44 6.46 13.99 6.32
C ARG A 44 6.74 13.37 7.68
N ASN A 45 7.96 12.89 7.86
CA ASN A 45 8.44 12.31 9.13
C ASN A 45 7.53 11.19 9.69
N PRO A 46 7.13 10.19 8.87
CA PRO A 46 6.21 9.15 9.34
C PRO A 46 6.82 8.22 10.40
N GLY A 47 8.14 8.17 10.53
CA GLY A 47 8.82 7.45 11.61
C GLY A 47 8.54 5.94 11.66
N ALA A 48 8.29 5.31 10.53
CA ALA A 48 7.93 3.90 10.43
C ALA A 48 6.72 3.49 11.32
N LYS A 49 5.81 4.40 11.55
CA LYS A 49 4.59 4.12 12.33
C LYS A 49 3.71 3.08 11.64
N HIS A 50 3.00 2.29 12.45
CA HIS A 50 2.10 1.23 11.97
C HIS A 50 0.72 1.79 11.63
N GLY A 51 0.00 1.18 10.68
CA GLY A 51 -1.39 1.49 10.38
C GLY A 51 -1.64 2.90 9.81
N VAL A 52 -0.65 3.51 9.18
CA VAL A 52 -0.80 4.82 8.52
C VAL A 52 -1.40 4.65 7.13
N GLY A 53 -2.34 5.52 6.77
CA GLY A 53 -2.99 5.55 5.46
C GLY A 53 -4.02 4.43 5.25
N VAL A 54 -4.55 3.86 6.32
CA VAL A 54 -5.51 2.74 6.28
C VAL A 54 -6.91 3.23 5.93
N GLY A 55 -7.62 2.46 5.09
CA GLY A 55 -9.04 2.67 4.80
C GLY A 55 -9.31 3.92 3.97
N ILE A 56 -8.42 4.29 3.08
CA ILE A 56 -8.67 5.37 2.12
C ILE A 56 -9.47 4.79 0.97
N LEU A 57 -10.76 5.14 0.90
CA LEU A 57 -11.72 4.66 -0.10
C LEU A 57 -12.04 5.72 -1.17
N ASN A 58 -11.10 6.59 -1.45
CA ASN A 58 -11.28 7.73 -2.33
C ASN A 58 -10.09 7.90 -3.26
N ARG A 59 -10.30 8.55 -4.39
CA ARG A 59 -9.19 9.01 -5.21
C ARG A 59 -8.41 10.07 -4.44
N LEU A 60 -7.12 9.87 -4.32
CA LEU A 60 -6.21 10.75 -3.60
C LEU A 60 -4.80 10.52 -4.14
N GLN A 61 -3.98 11.54 -4.19
CA GLN A 61 -2.53 11.39 -4.33
C GLN A 61 -1.89 11.53 -2.96
N LEU A 62 -1.34 10.43 -2.46
CA LEU A 62 -0.71 10.36 -1.14
C LEU A 62 0.78 10.11 -1.28
N HIS A 63 1.59 11.03 -0.81
CA HIS A 63 3.03 10.93 -0.78
C HIS A 63 3.52 10.74 0.65
N ILE A 64 4.13 9.58 0.95
CA ILE A 64 4.74 9.29 2.24
C ILE A 64 6.24 9.53 2.12
N GLU A 65 6.72 10.59 2.74
CA GLU A 65 8.12 11.01 2.68
C GLU A 65 8.96 10.29 3.75
N GLY A 66 8.97 8.97 3.70
CA GLY A 66 9.70 8.12 4.63
C GLY A 66 9.19 6.69 4.62
N SER A 67 9.42 5.98 5.72
CA SER A 67 9.04 4.58 5.88
C SER A 67 7.77 4.41 6.70
N LEU A 68 7.01 3.33 6.44
CA LEU A 68 5.88 2.90 7.25
C LEU A 68 6.19 1.56 7.92
N GLY A 69 5.55 1.32 9.05
CA GLY A 69 5.58 0.06 9.77
C GLY A 69 4.58 -0.96 9.22
N TYR A 70 4.00 -1.76 10.11
CA TYR A 70 3.05 -2.80 9.76
C TYR A 70 1.72 -2.23 9.30
N PHE A 71 1.06 -2.94 8.38
CA PHE A 71 -0.27 -2.63 7.88
C PHE A 71 -0.41 -1.20 7.33
N GLY A 72 0.67 -0.66 6.77
CA GLY A 72 0.61 0.62 6.08
C GLY A 72 -0.30 0.55 4.85
N ILE A 73 -1.09 1.57 4.63
CA ILE A 73 -2.03 1.69 3.48
C ILE A 73 -2.91 0.46 3.25
N GLY A 74 -3.27 -0.26 4.32
CA GLY A 74 -4.22 -1.38 4.24
C GLY A 74 -5.63 -0.93 3.88
N LEU A 75 -6.43 -1.82 3.30
CA LEU A 75 -7.86 -1.59 2.98
C LEU A 75 -8.10 -0.36 2.11
N ILE A 76 -7.27 -0.11 1.12
CA ILE A 76 -7.43 1.05 0.23
C ILE A 76 -8.23 0.71 -1.03
N ASP A 77 -8.97 1.71 -1.51
CA ASP A 77 -9.77 1.63 -2.75
C ASP A 77 -9.67 2.96 -3.51
N GLY A 78 -8.77 3.03 -4.50
CA GLY A 78 -8.67 4.13 -5.44
C GLY A 78 -7.52 5.13 -5.27
N PRO A 79 -6.82 5.26 -4.13
CA PRO A 79 -5.74 6.24 -4.04
C PRO A 79 -4.51 5.84 -4.85
N ASN A 80 -3.75 6.84 -5.28
CA ASN A 80 -2.39 6.67 -5.79
C ASN A 80 -1.41 7.03 -4.67
N VAL A 81 -0.63 6.05 -4.24
CA VAL A 81 0.27 6.19 -3.09
C VAL A 81 1.71 5.99 -3.51
N ARG A 82 2.58 6.88 -3.09
CA ARG A 82 4.03 6.71 -3.25
C ARG A 82 4.70 6.80 -1.88
N ILE A 83 5.44 5.75 -1.52
CA ILE A 83 6.17 5.66 -0.27
C ILE A 83 7.67 5.66 -0.59
N ARG A 84 8.38 6.70 -0.16
CA ARG A 84 9.80 6.88 -0.45
C ARG A 84 10.72 5.97 0.36
N GLY A 85 10.24 5.47 1.48
CA GLY A 85 10.97 4.56 2.36
C GLY A 85 10.66 3.09 2.08
N ARG A 86 10.86 2.30 3.13
CA ARG A 86 10.48 0.90 3.21
C ARG A 86 9.13 0.75 3.91
N VAL A 87 8.53 -0.41 3.77
CA VAL A 87 7.31 -0.76 4.49
C VAL A 87 7.48 -2.07 5.26
N GLY A 88 6.79 -2.20 6.37
CA GLY A 88 6.76 -3.41 7.19
C GLY A 88 5.83 -4.48 6.61
N TRP A 89 5.35 -5.37 7.47
CA TRP A 89 4.46 -6.47 7.10
C TRP A 89 3.06 -5.99 6.73
N SER A 90 2.39 -6.75 5.89
CA SER A 90 0.99 -6.53 5.48
C SER A 90 0.72 -5.15 4.86
N CYS A 91 1.70 -4.58 4.19
CA CYS A 91 1.46 -3.35 3.42
C CYS A 91 0.49 -3.62 2.27
N ALA A 92 -0.47 -2.73 2.08
CA ALA A 92 -1.53 -2.82 1.07
C ALA A 92 -2.39 -4.09 1.16
N GLU A 93 -2.54 -4.66 2.35
CA GLU A 93 -3.43 -5.80 2.56
C GLU A 93 -4.87 -5.45 2.17
N ASN A 94 -5.55 -6.35 1.45
CA ASN A 94 -6.89 -6.16 0.90
C ASN A 94 -7.05 -4.93 -0.02
N MET A 95 -6.02 -4.53 -0.74
CA MET A 95 -6.12 -3.46 -1.72
C MET A 95 -7.15 -3.80 -2.80
N MET A 96 -8.06 -2.87 -3.09
CA MET A 96 -9.13 -3.06 -4.07
C MET A 96 -8.90 -2.32 -5.37
N ALA A 97 -8.33 -1.13 -5.34
CA ALA A 97 -8.03 -0.32 -6.52
C ALA A 97 -6.99 0.76 -6.19
N GLY A 98 -6.44 1.37 -7.21
CA GLY A 98 -5.43 2.41 -7.12
C GLY A 98 -4.05 1.93 -7.55
N THR A 99 -3.06 2.76 -7.34
CA THR A 99 -1.65 2.47 -7.67
C THR A 99 -0.78 2.77 -6.45
N VAL A 100 0.06 1.81 -6.07
CA VAL A 100 0.98 1.96 -4.94
C VAL A 100 2.40 1.66 -5.37
N ILE A 101 3.31 2.56 -5.07
CA ILE A 101 4.75 2.40 -5.36
C ILE A 101 5.54 2.54 -4.07
N ILE A 102 6.28 1.50 -3.71
CA ILE A 102 7.26 1.48 -2.63
C ILE A 102 8.65 1.62 -3.24
N GLU A 103 9.38 2.65 -2.86
CA GLU A 103 10.71 2.94 -3.45
C GLU A 103 11.83 2.02 -2.95
N LYS A 104 11.69 1.47 -1.74
CA LYS A 104 12.66 0.58 -1.13
C LYS A 104 12.07 -0.81 -0.94
N ASN A 105 12.34 -1.47 0.17
CA ASN A 105 11.94 -2.85 0.44
C ASN A 105 10.57 -2.92 1.12
N ALA A 106 9.88 -4.03 0.94
CA ALA A 106 8.66 -4.38 1.64
C ALA A 106 8.85 -5.65 2.48
N GLY A 107 8.17 -5.72 3.61
CA GLY A 107 8.15 -6.88 4.49
C GLY A 107 7.28 -8.02 3.95
N SER A 108 7.00 -9.00 4.81
CA SER A 108 6.16 -10.14 4.47
C SER A 108 4.70 -9.75 4.25
N THR A 109 3.96 -10.60 3.57
CA THR A 109 2.52 -10.44 3.28
C THR A 109 2.18 -9.16 2.51
N PHE A 110 3.11 -8.66 1.72
CA PHE A 110 2.92 -7.53 0.82
C PHE A 110 1.81 -7.82 -0.20
N GLY A 111 0.75 -7.00 -0.21
CA GLY A 111 -0.41 -7.22 -1.07
C GLY A 111 -1.24 -8.45 -0.74
N ALA A 112 -1.23 -8.93 0.51
CA ALA A 112 -2.05 -10.05 0.92
C ALA A 112 -3.54 -9.80 0.64
N ALA A 113 -4.23 -10.81 0.12
CA ALA A 113 -5.66 -10.76 -0.22
C ALA A 113 -6.05 -9.61 -1.18
N MET A 114 -5.11 -9.11 -1.95
CA MET A 114 -5.32 -8.05 -2.94
C MET A 114 -6.39 -8.45 -3.95
N ARG A 115 -7.30 -7.53 -4.26
CA ARG A 115 -8.44 -7.77 -5.17
C ARG A 115 -8.35 -6.98 -6.47
N GLY A 116 -7.55 -5.93 -6.51
CA GLY A 116 -7.40 -5.08 -7.68
C GLY A 116 -6.33 -4.01 -7.48
N GLY A 117 -6.08 -3.23 -8.52
CA GLY A 117 -5.07 -2.19 -8.54
C GLY A 117 -3.67 -2.70 -8.90
N ASP A 118 -2.71 -1.80 -8.87
CA ASP A 118 -1.30 -2.05 -9.18
C ASP A 118 -0.44 -1.72 -7.97
N LEU A 119 0.27 -2.73 -7.47
CA LEU A 119 1.12 -2.64 -6.29
C LEU A 119 2.57 -2.97 -6.66
N VAL A 120 3.47 -2.01 -6.51
CA VAL A 120 4.87 -2.13 -6.93
C VAL A 120 5.80 -1.87 -5.76
N CYS A 121 6.71 -2.80 -5.50
CA CYS A 121 7.88 -2.59 -4.66
C CYS A 121 9.12 -2.59 -5.56
N ARG A 122 9.89 -1.51 -5.55
CA ARG A 122 11.12 -1.41 -6.36
C ARG A 122 12.26 -2.26 -5.84
N GLY A 123 12.27 -2.53 -4.55
CA GLY A 123 13.28 -3.35 -3.88
C GLY A 123 12.84 -4.80 -3.66
N ASP A 124 13.41 -5.39 -2.62
CA ASP A 124 13.09 -6.76 -2.20
C ASP A 124 11.78 -6.82 -1.42
N VAL A 125 11.09 -7.94 -1.53
CA VAL A 125 9.86 -8.23 -0.81
C VAL A 125 10.05 -9.48 0.05
N GLY A 126 9.45 -9.49 1.23
CA GLY A 126 9.51 -10.63 2.15
C GLY A 126 8.68 -11.82 1.68
N ALA A 127 8.45 -12.76 2.60
CA ALA A 127 7.67 -13.97 2.34
C ALA A 127 6.17 -13.67 2.12
N ARG A 128 5.48 -14.55 1.44
CA ARG A 128 4.02 -14.52 1.25
C ARG A 128 3.49 -13.26 0.56
N MET A 129 4.27 -12.67 -0.35
CA MET A 129 3.76 -11.61 -1.23
C MET A 129 2.56 -12.14 -2.02
N GLY A 130 1.44 -11.39 -2.02
CA GLY A 130 0.23 -11.76 -2.76
C GLY A 130 -0.43 -13.05 -2.29
N ILE A 131 -0.21 -13.46 -1.02
CA ILE A 131 -0.97 -14.58 -0.45
C ILE A 131 -2.48 -14.34 -0.59
N ASP A 132 -3.23 -15.38 -0.98
CA ASP A 132 -4.69 -15.32 -1.19
C ASP A 132 -5.14 -14.19 -2.15
N MET A 133 -4.30 -13.82 -3.09
CA MET A 133 -4.58 -12.76 -4.07
C MET A 133 -5.75 -13.15 -4.98
N LYS A 134 -6.69 -12.24 -5.17
CA LYS A 134 -7.93 -12.44 -5.93
C LYS A 134 -8.05 -11.54 -7.15
N GLY A 135 -7.06 -10.70 -7.42
CA GLY A 135 -7.04 -9.79 -8.57
C GLY A 135 -5.94 -8.75 -8.47
N GLY A 136 -5.80 -7.94 -9.50
CA GLY A 136 -4.79 -6.89 -9.58
C GLY A 136 -3.41 -7.36 -10.03
N THR A 137 -2.44 -6.50 -9.90
CA THR A 137 -1.04 -6.77 -10.25
C THR A 137 -0.12 -6.42 -9.09
N VAL A 138 0.74 -7.36 -8.68
CA VAL A 138 1.79 -7.11 -7.69
C VAL A 138 3.16 -7.36 -8.30
N ILE A 139 4.10 -6.45 -8.09
CA ILE A 139 5.45 -6.49 -8.68
C ILE A 139 6.51 -6.32 -7.60
N ALA A 140 7.46 -7.25 -7.55
CA ALA A 140 8.71 -7.11 -6.80
C ALA A 140 9.85 -6.80 -7.79
N GLY A 141 10.48 -5.64 -7.64
CA GLY A 141 11.63 -5.22 -8.46
C GLY A 141 12.92 -5.95 -8.13
N GLY A 142 13.05 -6.44 -6.91
CA GLY A 142 14.15 -7.26 -6.43
C GLY A 142 13.76 -8.72 -6.21
N ARG A 143 14.29 -9.31 -5.15
CA ARG A 143 13.99 -10.69 -4.74
C ARG A 143 12.67 -10.75 -3.97
N ALA A 144 12.01 -11.90 -4.01
CA ALA A 144 10.85 -12.20 -3.19
C ALA A 144 11.11 -13.41 -2.30
N GLY A 145 10.57 -13.39 -1.08
CA GLY A 145 10.74 -14.46 -0.10
C GLY A 145 9.96 -15.73 -0.44
N ALA A 146 9.88 -16.63 0.52
CA ALA A 146 9.17 -17.90 0.36
C ALA A 146 7.64 -17.73 0.29
N PHE A 147 6.95 -18.70 -0.33
CA PHE A 147 5.49 -18.79 -0.40
C PHE A 147 4.81 -17.58 -1.06
N CYS A 148 5.47 -16.87 -1.95
CA CYS A 148 4.80 -15.82 -2.73
C CYS A 148 3.73 -16.44 -3.63
N GLY A 149 2.54 -15.80 -3.68
CA GLY A 149 1.39 -16.32 -4.40
C GLY A 149 0.73 -17.55 -3.77
N PHE A 150 0.99 -17.84 -2.50
CA PHE A 150 0.32 -18.95 -1.80
C PHE A 150 -1.20 -18.76 -1.83
N MET A 151 -1.93 -19.78 -2.28
CA MET A 151 -3.38 -19.75 -2.47
C MET A 151 -3.89 -18.62 -3.39
N MET A 152 -3.05 -18.12 -4.29
CA MET A 152 -3.47 -17.12 -5.26
C MET A 152 -4.51 -17.69 -6.21
N GLN A 153 -5.61 -16.96 -6.43
CA GLN A 153 -6.74 -17.37 -7.25
C GLN A 153 -6.79 -16.63 -8.59
N ARG A 154 -6.49 -15.34 -8.58
CA ARG A 154 -6.53 -14.46 -9.76
C ARG A 154 -5.53 -13.33 -9.61
N GLY A 155 -5.25 -12.69 -10.73
CA GLY A 155 -4.36 -11.54 -10.79
C GLY A 155 -3.01 -11.88 -11.43
N ARG A 156 -2.08 -10.98 -11.29
CA ARG A 156 -0.74 -11.10 -11.89
C ARG A 156 0.32 -10.80 -10.85
N MET A 157 1.30 -11.69 -10.76
CA MET A 157 2.49 -11.50 -9.92
C MET A 157 3.73 -11.48 -10.80
N VAL A 158 4.59 -10.48 -10.61
CA VAL A 158 5.86 -10.36 -11.34
C VAL A 158 7.00 -10.20 -10.32
N ILE A 159 8.01 -11.03 -10.43
CA ILE A 159 9.22 -10.98 -9.61
C ILE A 159 10.39 -10.83 -10.57
N LEU A 160 11.13 -9.72 -10.50
CA LEU A 160 12.23 -9.45 -11.42
C LEU A 160 13.56 -10.07 -10.96
N GLY A 161 13.71 -10.33 -9.66
CA GLY A 161 14.83 -11.04 -9.09
C GLY A 161 14.52 -12.50 -8.79
N ASP A 162 15.25 -13.08 -7.83
CA ASP A 162 15.04 -14.47 -7.42
C ASP A 162 13.77 -14.62 -6.58
N ALA A 163 13.07 -15.72 -6.79
CA ALA A 163 11.96 -16.12 -5.95
C ALA A 163 12.40 -17.18 -4.93
N GLY A 164 11.89 -17.06 -3.70
CA GLY A 164 12.09 -18.06 -2.67
C GLY A 164 11.33 -19.37 -2.95
N VAL A 165 11.48 -20.32 -2.05
CA VAL A 165 10.84 -21.64 -2.18
C VAL A 165 9.30 -21.55 -2.15
N ASN A 166 8.65 -22.53 -2.73
CA ASN A 166 7.18 -22.68 -2.74
C ASN A 166 6.46 -21.49 -3.40
N LEU A 167 7.03 -20.95 -4.47
CA LEU A 167 6.35 -19.95 -5.29
C LEU A 167 5.08 -20.56 -5.91
N GLY A 168 3.94 -19.91 -5.73
CA GLY A 168 2.65 -20.35 -6.29
C GLY A 168 2.09 -21.62 -5.66
N ASP A 169 2.56 -22.00 -4.48
CA ASP A 169 2.02 -23.16 -3.76
C ASP A 169 0.51 -23.01 -3.53
N SER A 170 -0.25 -24.07 -3.80
CA SER A 170 -1.70 -24.14 -3.62
C SER A 170 -2.49 -23.07 -4.44
N MET A 171 -1.98 -22.62 -5.58
CA MET A 171 -2.75 -21.79 -6.52
C MET A 171 -3.95 -22.58 -7.10
N TYR A 172 -5.05 -21.87 -7.39
CA TYR A 172 -6.26 -22.42 -8.00
C TYR A 172 -6.37 -22.12 -9.49
#